data_6b9960046d9bfe18a789a39538185381
#
_entry.id   6b9960046d9bfe18a789a39538185381
#
_cell.length_a   1.000
_cell.length_b   1.000
_cell.length_c   1.000
_cell.angle_alpha   90.00
_cell.angle_beta   90.00
_cell.angle_gamma   90.00
#
_symmetry.space_group_name_H-M   'P 1'
#
loop_
_entity.id
_entity.type
_entity.pdbx_description
1 polymer ?
#
loop_
_entity_poly.entity_id
_entity_poly.type
_entity_poly.pdbx_seq_one_letter_code
_entity_poly.pdbx_strand_id
1 'polypeptide(L)'
;SAEIHTSIGRFLLDAGRTDLADWVDPGTLRGVILTHYHMDHVAGLFHLRWGVVSPIPVYGPPDANGCDDLREHPGCLDFAHELEPYQDQTLCQELTITPLPIKHSKMTFGYILKGRREAIVYLSDCDGIGPESQAKIRAAKPKAIIVDCSFPPGMGRNHLSLDRATPLLTELDPQWLYLTHIGHELENFLITNPLP
;
A
#
# COMPACT_ATOMS: atom_id res chain seq x y z
N SER A 1 2.65 6.77 3.15
CA SER A 1 1.54 6.49 4.08
C SER A 1 0.27 7.17 3.62
N ALA A 2 -0.88 6.51 3.73
CA ALA A 2 -2.21 7.05 3.49
C ALA A 2 -3.17 6.62 4.61
N GLU A 3 -4.28 7.32 4.79
CA GLU A 3 -5.32 6.96 5.76
C GLU A 3 -6.58 6.47 5.08
N ILE A 4 -7.19 5.44 5.66
CA ILE A 4 -8.53 4.97 5.31
C ILE A 4 -9.44 5.24 6.51
N HIS A 5 -10.43 6.11 6.31
CA HIS A 5 -11.39 6.49 7.35
C HIS A 5 -12.62 5.59 7.29
N THR A 6 -13.02 5.06 8.44
CA THR A 6 -14.21 4.24 8.62
C THR A 6 -15.04 4.74 9.82
N SER A 7 -16.25 4.23 9.98
CA SER A 7 -17.10 4.59 11.13
C SER A 7 -16.55 4.12 12.48
N ILE A 8 -15.63 3.14 12.49
CA ILE A 8 -15.03 2.64 13.73
C ILE A 8 -13.67 3.26 14.06
N GLY A 9 -13.11 4.09 13.18
CA GLY A 9 -11.79 4.71 13.32
C GLY A 9 -11.01 4.66 12.01
N ARG A 10 -9.68 4.73 12.11
CA ARG A 10 -8.77 4.86 10.96
C ARG A 10 -7.91 3.62 10.77
N PHE A 11 -7.58 3.30 9.53
CA PHE A 11 -6.52 2.37 9.15
C PHE A 11 -5.43 3.13 8.41
N LEU A 12 -4.18 2.80 8.67
CA LEU A 12 -3.05 3.29 7.87
C LEU A 12 -2.75 2.32 6.74
N LEU A 13 -2.46 2.85 5.57
CA LEU A 13 -1.90 2.13 4.43
C LEU A 13 -0.45 2.56 4.31
N ASP A 14 0.45 1.68 4.67
CA ASP A 14 1.85 1.93 4.99
C ASP A 14 2.11 2.98 6.08
N ALA A 15 3.24 2.91 6.72
CA ALA A 15 3.62 3.72 7.86
C ALA A 15 5.06 4.26 7.76
N GLY A 16 5.47 4.70 6.55
CA GLY A 16 6.85 5.12 6.28
C GLY A 16 7.21 6.51 6.80
N ARG A 17 6.23 7.36 7.11
CA ARG A 17 6.51 8.71 7.64
C ARG A 17 7.11 8.64 9.04
N THR A 18 8.27 9.26 9.24
CA THR A 18 8.95 9.29 10.56
C THR A 18 8.25 10.17 11.58
N ASP A 19 7.44 11.14 11.13
CA ASP A 19 6.63 12.05 11.96
C ASP A 19 5.20 11.51 12.18
N LEU A 20 4.96 10.22 11.92
CA LEU A 20 3.64 9.60 12.00
C LEU A 20 2.97 9.78 13.37
N ALA A 21 3.75 9.70 14.45
CA ALA A 21 3.26 9.85 15.81
C ALA A 21 2.78 11.27 16.15
N ASP A 22 3.15 12.28 15.37
CA ASP A 22 2.76 13.66 15.59
C ASP A 22 1.36 13.99 15.07
N TRP A 23 0.87 13.23 14.08
CA TRP A 23 -0.41 13.51 13.44
C TRP A 23 -1.42 12.34 13.48
N VAL A 24 -0.98 11.14 13.84
CA VAL A 24 -1.86 9.99 14.07
C VAL A 24 -2.07 9.81 15.57
N ASP A 25 -3.31 9.97 16.04
CA ASP A 25 -3.69 9.56 17.39
C ASP A 25 -3.80 8.02 17.42
N PRO A 26 -2.91 7.33 18.15
CA PRO A 26 -2.94 5.86 18.25
C PRO A 26 -4.28 5.32 18.79
N GLY A 27 -4.98 6.10 19.62
CA GLY A 27 -6.28 5.70 20.19
C GLY A 27 -7.40 5.60 19.14
N THR A 28 -7.25 6.28 18.00
CA THR A 28 -8.21 6.23 16.88
C THR A 28 -7.84 5.21 15.82
N LEU A 29 -6.63 4.66 15.90
CA LEU A 29 -6.10 3.70 14.92
C LEU A 29 -6.68 2.30 15.16
N ARG A 30 -7.19 1.68 14.12
CA ARG A 30 -7.80 0.33 14.14
C ARG A 30 -6.92 -0.72 13.48
N GLY A 31 -5.88 -0.31 12.79
CA GLY A 31 -4.89 -1.20 12.21
C GLY A 31 -3.98 -0.50 11.21
N VAL A 32 -2.90 -1.17 10.87
CA VAL A 32 -1.96 -0.78 9.83
C VAL A 32 -1.96 -1.86 8.76
N ILE A 33 -2.04 -1.49 7.50
CA ILE A 33 -1.99 -2.38 6.36
C ILE A 33 -0.65 -2.09 5.66
N LEU A 34 0.30 -3.02 5.73
CA LEU A 34 1.61 -2.87 5.10
C LEU A 34 1.64 -3.54 3.74
N THR A 35 2.17 -2.84 2.76
CA THR A 35 2.47 -3.43 1.46
C THR A 35 3.69 -4.33 1.55
N HIS A 36 4.73 -3.92 2.25
CA HIS A 36 5.97 -4.66 2.48
C HIS A 36 6.82 -4.01 3.59
N TYR A 37 7.98 -4.59 3.87
CA TYR A 37 8.82 -4.17 5.00
C TYR A 37 10.09 -3.40 4.58
N HIS A 38 10.08 -2.58 3.53
CA HIS A 38 11.13 -1.59 3.33
C HIS A 38 11.00 -0.44 4.34
N MET A 39 12.13 0.19 4.65
CA MET A 39 12.21 1.20 5.71
C MET A 39 11.25 2.38 5.45
N ASP A 40 11.11 2.82 4.22
CA ASP A 40 10.22 3.90 3.81
C ASP A 40 8.72 3.55 3.87
N HIS A 41 8.38 2.30 4.23
CA HIS A 41 7.02 1.82 4.50
C HIS A 41 6.75 1.52 5.97
N VAL A 42 7.79 1.38 6.80
CA VAL A 42 7.66 0.98 8.22
C VAL A 42 8.30 1.94 9.22
N ALA A 43 9.08 2.93 8.79
CA ALA A 43 9.87 3.80 9.68
C ALA A 43 9.04 4.48 10.79
N GLY A 44 7.81 4.90 10.49
CA GLY A 44 6.92 5.52 11.47
C GLY A 44 6.45 4.56 12.58
N LEU A 45 6.45 3.25 12.34
CA LEU A 45 6.08 2.26 13.35
C LEU A 45 7.07 2.22 14.51
N PHE A 46 8.34 2.56 14.30
CA PHE A 46 9.35 2.63 15.36
C PHE A 46 9.01 3.65 16.44
N HIS A 47 8.30 4.71 16.08
CA HIS A 47 7.81 5.72 17.03
C HIS A 47 6.43 5.35 17.58
N LEU A 48 5.55 4.86 16.71
CA LEU A 48 4.17 4.52 17.07
C LEU A 48 4.08 3.37 18.08
N ARG A 49 4.99 2.40 18.02
CA ARG A 49 5.01 1.21 18.90
C ARG A 49 5.09 1.49 20.39
N TRP A 50 5.58 2.67 20.79
CA TRP A 50 5.76 3.03 22.19
C TRP A 50 4.54 3.69 22.83
N GLY A 51 3.42 3.73 22.13
CA GLY A 51 2.15 4.22 22.67
C GLY A 51 1.59 3.31 23.77
N VAL A 52 0.83 3.90 24.71
CA VAL A 52 0.07 3.17 25.74
C VAL A 52 -1.36 3.05 25.28
N VAL A 53 -1.63 2.11 24.38
CA VAL A 53 -2.95 1.88 23.77
C VAL A 53 -3.21 0.37 23.66
N SER A 54 -4.44 0.01 23.33
CA SER A 54 -4.78 -1.36 22.96
C SER A 54 -3.91 -1.84 21.78
N PRO A 55 -3.61 -3.13 21.65
CA PRO A 55 -2.84 -3.65 20.53
C PRO A 55 -3.41 -3.16 19.19
N ILE A 56 -2.50 -2.68 18.32
CA ILE A 56 -2.83 -2.20 16.99
C ILE A 56 -2.49 -3.33 16.00
N PRO A 57 -3.48 -3.96 15.34
CA PRO A 57 -3.22 -4.99 14.34
C PRO A 57 -2.38 -4.46 13.18
N VAL A 58 -1.35 -5.21 12.78
CA VAL A 58 -0.53 -4.94 11.60
C VAL A 58 -0.76 -6.05 10.59
N TYR A 59 -1.48 -5.75 9.55
CA TYR A 59 -1.79 -6.64 8.43
C TYR A 59 -0.72 -6.49 7.36
N GLY A 60 -0.12 -7.58 6.91
CA GLY A 60 0.93 -7.50 5.88
C GLY A 60 1.33 -8.85 5.31
N PRO A 61 2.30 -8.87 4.38
CA PRO A 61 2.81 -10.12 3.82
C PRO A 61 3.56 -10.92 4.87
N PRO A 62 3.55 -12.27 4.76
CA PRO A 62 4.29 -13.18 5.65
C PRO A 62 5.79 -13.16 5.34
N ASP A 63 6.45 -12.02 5.51
CA ASP A 63 7.88 -11.84 5.30
C ASP A 63 8.64 -12.05 6.60
N ALA A 64 9.23 -13.24 6.75
CA ALA A 64 10.00 -13.61 7.95
C ALA A 64 11.24 -12.71 8.17
N ASN A 65 11.77 -12.11 7.10
CA ASN A 65 12.90 -11.19 7.15
C ASN A 65 12.45 -9.71 7.07
N GLY A 66 11.18 -9.45 7.34
CA GLY A 66 10.56 -8.16 7.09
C GLY A 66 11.21 -7.01 7.84
N CYS A 67 11.10 -7.03 9.17
CA CYS A 67 11.73 -6.05 10.06
C CYS A 67 11.87 -6.66 11.45
N ASP A 68 13.02 -7.30 11.70
CA ASP A 68 13.27 -8.10 12.90
C ASP A 68 13.07 -7.27 14.18
N ASP A 69 13.61 -6.05 14.25
CA ASP A 69 13.50 -5.20 15.45
C ASP A 69 12.04 -4.86 15.81
N LEU A 70 11.18 -4.63 14.82
CA LEU A 70 9.75 -4.40 15.07
C LEU A 70 9.03 -5.69 15.52
N ARG A 71 9.46 -6.85 15.06
CA ARG A 71 8.87 -8.14 15.46
C ARG A 71 9.36 -8.60 16.84
N GLU A 72 10.63 -8.37 17.17
CA GLU A 72 11.20 -8.69 18.49
C GLU A 72 10.71 -7.73 19.59
N HIS A 73 10.52 -6.45 19.24
CA HIS A 73 10.13 -5.39 20.16
C HIS A 73 8.91 -4.60 19.64
N PRO A 74 7.75 -5.26 19.48
CA PRO A 74 6.60 -4.66 18.82
C PRO A 74 5.89 -3.56 19.61
N GLY A 75 6.08 -3.50 20.92
CA GLY A 75 5.34 -2.57 21.78
C GLY A 75 3.84 -2.81 21.71
N CYS A 76 3.07 -1.80 21.29
CA CYS A 76 1.63 -1.94 21.08
C CYS A 76 1.22 -2.47 19.69
N LEU A 77 2.17 -2.82 18.81
CA LEU A 77 1.87 -3.35 17.49
C LEU A 77 1.68 -4.86 17.54
N ASP A 78 0.64 -5.37 16.88
CA ASP A 78 0.35 -6.80 16.82
C ASP A 78 0.56 -7.33 15.39
N PHE A 79 1.66 -8.03 15.16
CA PHE A 79 2.06 -8.61 13.89
C PHE A 79 1.50 -10.04 13.65
N ALA A 80 0.53 -10.50 14.43
CA ALA A 80 -0.06 -11.83 14.25
C ALA A 80 -1.03 -11.94 13.07
N HIS A 81 -1.17 -10.87 12.25
CA HIS A 81 -2.16 -10.76 11.17
C HIS A 81 -1.52 -10.85 9.78
N GLU A 82 -0.75 -11.91 9.54
CA GLU A 82 -0.21 -12.21 8.20
C GLU A 82 -1.34 -12.51 7.21
N LEU A 83 -1.22 -11.93 6.02
CA LEU A 83 -2.24 -12.03 4.98
C LEU A 83 -1.89 -13.09 3.95
N GLU A 84 -2.89 -13.85 3.52
CA GLU A 84 -2.75 -14.83 2.45
C GLU A 84 -3.07 -14.22 1.09
N PRO A 85 -2.26 -14.50 0.05
CA PRO A 85 -2.51 -14.00 -1.30
C PRO A 85 -3.92 -14.30 -1.80
N TYR A 86 -4.56 -13.30 -2.39
CA TYR A 86 -5.88 -13.40 -3.03
C TYR A 86 -7.06 -13.75 -2.11
N GLN A 87 -6.86 -13.87 -0.81
CA GLN A 87 -7.92 -14.11 0.16
C GLN A 87 -8.45 -12.79 0.73
N ASP A 88 -9.78 -12.67 0.76
CA ASP A 88 -10.42 -11.49 1.34
C ASP A 88 -10.27 -11.49 2.86
N GLN A 89 -9.76 -10.41 3.41
CA GLN A 89 -9.70 -10.13 4.84
C GLN A 89 -10.64 -8.98 5.17
N THR A 90 -11.70 -9.24 5.90
CA THR A 90 -12.62 -8.20 6.40
C THR A 90 -12.03 -7.57 7.66
N LEU A 91 -11.75 -6.27 7.61
CA LEU A 91 -11.23 -5.50 8.73
C LEU A 91 -12.35 -4.87 9.56
N CYS A 92 -13.43 -4.45 8.90
CA CYS A 92 -14.68 -3.98 9.52
C CYS A 92 -15.83 -4.09 8.51
N GLN A 93 -17.05 -3.70 8.91
CA GLN A 93 -18.22 -3.73 8.02
C GLN A 93 -18.09 -2.85 6.76
N GLU A 94 -17.17 -1.90 6.77
CA GLU A 94 -16.97 -0.92 5.70
C GLU A 94 -15.70 -1.15 4.90
N LEU A 95 -14.83 -2.08 5.32
CA LEU A 95 -13.55 -2.31 4.69
C LEU A 95 -13.18 -3.79 4.66
N THR A 96 -13.06 -4.32 3.46
CA THR A 96 -12.45 -5.62 3.17
C THR A 96 -11.24 -5.39 2.27
N ILE A 97 -10.13 -6.05 2.55
CA ILE A 97 -8.91 -5.99 1.72
C ILE A 97 -8.66 -7.34 1.06
N THR A 98 -8.18 -7.31 -0.19
CA THR A 98 -7.69 -8.50 -0.90
C THR A 98 -6.23 -8.28 -1.25
N PRO A 99 -5.28 -9.04 -0.66
CA PRO A 99 -3.87 -8.92 -0.99
C PRO A 99 -3.59 -9.45 -2.41
N LEU A 100 -2.80 -8.71 -3.17
CA LEU A 100 -2.38 -9.02 -4.52
C LEU A 100 -0.86 -9.11 -4.57
N PRO A 101 -0.24 -10.28 -4.77
CA PRO A 101 1.19 -10.35 -5.01
C PRO A 101 1.58 -9.48 -6.21
N ILE A 102 2.55 -8.60 -6.00
CA ILE A 102 3.12 -7.73 -7.02
C ILE A 102 4.63 -7.90 -7.06
N LYS A 103 5.23 -7.61 -8.21
CA LYS A 103 6.67 -7.78 -8.39
C LYS A 103 7.42 -6.61 -7.77
N HIS A 104 8.32 -6.91 -6.84
CA HIS A 104 9.22 -5.97 -6.22
C HIS A 104 10.45 -6.70 -5.65
N SER A 105 11.43 -5.98 -5.08
CA SER A 105 12.65 -6.54 -4.50
C SER A 105 12.43 -7.30 -3.19
N LYS A 106 11.35 -7.01 -2.45
CA LYS A 106 10.85 -7.75 -1.28
C LYS A 106 9.51 -8.41 -1.59
N MET A 107 9.07 -9.34 -0.72
CA MET A 107 7.69 -9.83 -0.75
C MET A 107 6.74 -8.66 -0.55
N THR A 108 5.94 -8.36 -1.57
CA THR A 108 5.11 -7.16 -1.61
C THR A 108 3.70 -7.49 -2.05
N PHE A 109 2.73 -6.93 -1.33
CA PHE A 109 1.32 -6.95 -1.71
C PHE A 109 0.85 -5.57 -2.15
N GLY A 110 0.18 -5.51 -3.30
CA GLY A 110 -0.83 -4.50 -3.54
C GLY A 110 -2.15 -4.92 -2.89
N TYR A 111 -3.14 -4.06 -2.92
CA TYR A 111 -4.44 -4.32 -2.28
C TYR A 111 -5.60 -3.88 -3.13
N ILE A 112 -6.64 -4.73 -3.21
CA ILE A 112 -7.98 -4.26 -3.54
C ILE A 112 -8.63 -3.87 -2.22
N LEU A 113 -8.95 -2.59 -2.06
CA LEU A 113 -9.64 -2.02 -0.92
C LEU A 113 -11.14 -1.92 -1.27
N LYS A 114 -11.94 -2.82 -0.71
CA LYS A 114 -13.39 -2.89 -0.97
C LYS A 114 -14.15 -2.16 0.12
N GLY A 115 -14.76 -1.04 -0.25
CA GLY A 115 -15.73 -0.34 0.56
C GLY A 115 -17.16 -0.88 0.35
N ARG A 116 -18.17 -0.21 0.92
CA ARG A 116 -19.57 -0.60 0.79
C ARG A 116 -20.11 -0.50 -0.65
N ARG A 117 -19.58 0.38 -1.48
CA ARG A 117 -20.11 0.68 -2.83
C ARG A 117 -19.04 0.58 -3.91
N GLU A 118 -17.80 0.80 -3.58
CA GLU A 118 -16.72 0.99 -4.54
C GLU A 118 -15.47 0.24 -4.07
N ALA A 119 -14.62 -0.11 -5.03
CA ALA A 119 -13.31 -0.64 -4.78
C ALA A 119 -12.24 0.34 -5.27
N ILE A 120 -11.14 0.41 -4.54
CA ILE A 120 -9.91 1.12 -4.92
C ILE A 120 -8.79 0.09 -4.94
N VAL A 121 -7.87 0.22 -5.88
CA VAL A 121 -6.67 -0.61 -5.93
C VAL A 121 -5.45 0.24 -5.58
N TYR A 122 -4.61 -0.28 -4.69
CA TYR A 122 -3.35 0.35 -4.28
C TYR A 122 -2.19 -0.57 -4.62
N LEU A 123 -1.27 -0.08 -5.44
CA LEU A 123 -0.12 -0.81 -5.99
C LEU A 123 1.14 0.02 -5.78
N SER A 124 1.56 0.17 -4.51
CA SER A 124 2.82 0.84 -4.18
C SER A 124 3.99 -0.09 -4.44
N ASP A 125 5.14 0.48 -4.81
CA ASP A 125 6.41 -0.22 -5.03
C ASP A 125 6.27 -1.43 -5.97
N CYS A 126 5.92 -1.13 -7.20
CA CYS A 126 5.54 -2.11 -8.20
C CYS A 126 6.50 -2.09 -9.40
N ASP A 127 7.14 -3.22 -9.72
CA ASP A 127 7.87 -3.43 -10.98
C ASP A 127 7.05 -4.27 -11.99
N GLY A 128 5.83 -4.64 -11.63
CA GLY A 128 4.91 -5.37 -12.48
C GLY A 128 3.86 -6.16 -11.70
N ILE A 129 2.79 -6.52 -12.40
CA ILE A 129 1.63 -7.23 -11.86
C ILE A 129 1.45 -8.53 -12.62
N GLY A 130 1.40 -9.66 -11.89
CA GLY A 130 1.16 -10.96 -12.48
C GLY A 130 -0.27 -11.12 -13.05
N PRO A 131 -0.49 -12.07 -13.97
CA PRO A 131 -1.78 -12.22 -14.65
C PRO A 131 -2.94 -12.53 -13.71
N GLU A 132 -2.72 -13.23 -12.61
CA GLU A 132 -3.75 -13.52 -11.62
C GLU A 132 -4.18 -12.26 -10.87
N SER A 133 -3.21 -11.45 -10.41
CA SER A 133 -3.50 -10.16 -9.77
C SER A 133 -4.22 -9.22 -10.73
N GLN A 134 -3.83 -9.16 -12.02
CA GLN A 134 -4.54 -8.38 -13.03
C GLN A 134 -5.99 -8.87 -13.22
N ALA A 135 -6.21 -10.20 -13.26
CA ALA A 135 -7.55 -10.77 -13.38
C ALA A 135 -8.43 -10.40 -12.18
N LYS A 136 -7.88 -10.44 -10.96
CA LYS A 136 -8.58 -10.02 -9.74
C LYS A 136 -8.94 -8.53 -9.77
N ILE A 137 -8.01 -7.66 -10.22
CA ILE A 137 -8.25 -6.23 -10.37
C ILE A 137 -9.39 -5.98 -11.37
N ARG A 138 -9.33 -6.59 -12.56
CA ARG A 138 -10.41 -6.46 -13.57
C ARG A 138 -11.77 -6.92 -13.03
N ALA A 139 -11.80 -8.03 -12.30
CA ALA A 139 -13.02 -8.55 -11.71
C ALA A 139 -13.61 -7.61 -10.64
N ALA A 140 -12.76 -6.91 -9.90
CA ALA A 140 -13.17 -5.96 -8.87
C ALA A 140 -13.74 -4.66 -9.45
N LYS A 141 -13.49 -4.33 -10.74
CA LYS A 141 -13.92 -3.10 -11.42
C LYS A 141 -13.65 -1.85 -10.57
N PRO A 142 -12.38 -1.57 -10.23
CA PRO A 142 -12.06 -0.52 -9.29
C PRO A 142 -12.44 0.85 -9.85
N LYS A 143 -12.97 1.72 -9.01
CA LYS A 143 -13.21 3.11 -9.36
C LYS A 143 -11.90 3.87 -9.55
N ALA A 144 -10.91 3.56 -8.74
CA ALA A 144 -9.60 4.18 -8.81
C ALA A 144 -8.47 3.15 -8.65
N ILE A 145 -7.37 3.40 -9.34
CA ILE A 145 -6.09 2.72 -9.12
C ILE A 145 -5.06 3.76 -8.70
N ILE A 146 -4.38 3.51 -7.58
CA ILE A 146 -3.21 4.24 -7.13
C ILE A 146 -2.02 3.35 -7.39
N VAL A 147 -1.06 3.79 -8.20
CA VAL A 147 0.05 2.95 -8.66
C VAL A 147 1.38 3.66 -8.53
N ASP A 148 2.42 2.88 -8.17
CA ASP A 148 3.81 3.32 -8.25
C ASP A 148 4.16 3.76 -9.68
N CYS A 149 4.75 4.94 -9.78
CA CYS A 149 5.39 5.41 -11.00
C CYS A 149 6.56 6.31 -10.62
N SER A 150 7.72 5.70 -10.44
CA SER A 150 8.89 6.40 -9.90
C SER A 150 9.76 7.07 -10.96
N PHE A 151 9.67 6.62 -12.21
CA PHE A 151 10.63 6.99 -13.27
C PHE A 151 9.97 7.53 -14.54
N PRO A 152 10.68 8.44 -15.26
CA PRO A 152 10.29 8.84 -16.61
C PRO A 152 10.42 7.67 -17.60
N PRO A 153 9.89 7.81 -18.85
CA PRO A 153 9.96 6.78 -19.86
C PRO A 153 11.39 6.27 -20.14
N GLY A 154 11.53 4.96 -20.34
CA GLY A 154 12.81 4.29 -20.66
C GLY A 154 13.75 4.10 -19.47
N MET A 155 13.36 4.50 -18.28
CA MET A 155 14.10 4.29 -17.03
C MET A 155 13.34 3.33 -16.11
N GLY A 156 13.93 2.98 -14.98
CA GLY A 156 13.29 2.23 -13.93
C GLY A 156 13.96 0.89 -13.60
N ARG A 157 14.00 0.62 -12.29
CA ARG A 157 14.45 -0.66 -11.73
C ARG A 157 13.68 -0.88 -10.43
N ASN A 158 13.02 -2.02 -10.29
CA ASN A 158 12.16 -2.39 -9.16
C ASN A 158 10.90 -1.53 -8.99
N HIS A 159 10.71 -0.50 -9.81
CA HIS A 159 9.58 0.40 -9.84
C HIS A 159 9.15 0.64 -11.28
N LEU A 160 7.90 1.04 -11.48
CA LEU A 160 7.39 1.35 -12.80
C LEU A 160 7.91 2.71 -13.29
N SER A 161 8.15 2.76 -14.59
CA SER A 161 8.30 3.99 -15.35
C SER A 161 6.99 4.33 -16.05
N LEU A 162 6.84 5.58 -16.48
CA LEU A 162 5.60 6.08 -17.05
C LEU A 162 5.16 5.31 -18.31
N ASP A 163 6.10 4.91 -19.17
CA ASP A 163 5.84 4.11 -20.36
C ASP A 163 5.44 2.66 -20.05
N ARG A 164 5.79 2.14 -18.88
CA ARG A 164 5.40 0.79 -18.41
C ARG A 164 4.10 0.83 -17.62
N ALA A 165 3.84 1.89 -16.87
CA ALA A 165 2.61 2.07 -16.12
C ALA A 165 1.41 2.30 -17.05
N THR A 166 1.54 3.14 -18.08
CA THR A 166 0.45 3.55 -18.96
C THR A 166 -0.26 2.38 -19.65
N PRO A 167 0.41 1.42 -20.32
CA PRO A 167 -0.27 0.28 -20.94
C PRO A 167 -0.98 -0.62 -19.93
N LEU A 168 -0.33 -0.90 -18.79
CA LEU A 168 -0.92 -1.70 -17.71
C LEU A 168 -2.24 -1.11 -17.23
N LEU A 169 -2.29 0.20 -17.09
CA LEU A 169 -3.45 0.93 -16.59
C LEU A 169 -4.56 1.02 -17.64
N THR A 170 -4.20 1.16 -18.92
CA THR A 170 -5.16 1.11 -20.04
C THR A 170 -5.88 -0.24 -20.08
N GLU A 171 -5.16 -1.34 -19.79
CA GLU A 171 -5.75 -2.68 -19.74
C GLU A 171 -6.68 -2.91 -18.53
N LEU A 172 -6.45 -2.20 -17.43
CA LEU A 172 -7.23 -2.32 -16.19
C LEU A 172 -8.45 -1.39 -16.16
N ASP A 173 -8.51 -0.38 -17.04
CA ASP A 173 -9.62 0.54 -17.31
C ASP A 173 -10.29 1.14 -16.04
N PRO A 174 -9.53 1.78 -15.11
CA PRO A 174 -10.12 2.45 -13.97
C PRO A 174 -10.76 3.78 -14.38
N GLN A 175 -11.78 4.24 -13.63
CA GLN A 175 -12.34 5.59 -13.84
C GLN A 175 -11.31 6.68 -13.48
N TRP A 176 -10.49 6.45 -12.44
CA TRP A 176 -9.46 7.38 -11.98
C TRP A 176 -8.13 6.67 -11.81
N LEU A 177 -7.08 7.35 -12.21
CA LEU A 177 -5.71 6.90 -12.04
C LEU A 177 -4.91 7.92 -11.25
N TYR A 178 -4.22 7.45 -10.21
CA TYR A 178 -3.31 8.25 -9.41
C TYR A 178 -1.92 7.63 -9.42
N LEU A 179 -0.92 8.46 -9.69
CA LEU A 179 0.48 8.05 -9.56
C LEU A 179 0.96 8.34 -8.14
N THR A 180 1.70 7.42 -7.57
CA THR A 180 2.37 7.57 -6.27
C THR A 180 3.83 7.19 -6.38
N HIS A 181 4.60 7.36 -5.32
CA HIS A 181 6.03 7.04 -5.27
C HIS A 181 6.84 7.76 -6.38
N ILE A 182 6.51 9.03 -6.63
CA ILE A 182 7.11 9.83 -7.71
C ILE A 182 8.55 10.17 -7.33
N GLY A 183 9.52 9.68 -8.11
CA GLY A 183 10.94 10.01 -7.96
C GLY A 183 11.28 11.40 -8.54
N HIS A 184 12.41 11.97 -8.14
CA HIS A 184 12.84 13.30 -8.61
C HIS A 184 12.99 13.38 -10.13
N GLU A 185 13.46 12.31 -10.78
CA GLU A 185 13.59 12.27 -12.22
C GLU A 185 12.22 12.38 -12.92
N LEU A 186 11.20 11.67 -12.39
CA LEU A 186 9.85 11.77 -12.94
C LEU A 186 9.22 13.13 -12.63
N GLU A 187 9.39 13.66 -11.43
CA GLU A 187 8.91 14.99 -11.06
C GLU A 187 9.45 16.06 -12.04
N ASN A 188 10.76 16.06 -12.27
CA ASN A 188 11.41 16.97 -13.22
C ASN A 188 10.90 16.78 -14.66
N PHE A 189 10.68 15.53 -15.07
CA PHE A 189 10.13 15.22 -16.38
C PHE A 189 8.71 15.78 -16.55
N LEU A 190 7.86 15.64 -15.52
CA LEU A 190 6.45 16.09 -15.56
C LEU A 190 6.29 17.62 -15.57
N ILE A 191 7.27 18.39 -15.08
CA ILE A 191 7.28 19.85 -15.18
C ILE A 191 7.24 20.30 -16.66
N THR A 192 7.96 19.59 -17.52
CA THR A 192 8.05 19.92 -18.96
C THR A 192 7.13 19.07 -19.84
N ASN A 193 6.60 17.97 -19.30
CA ASN A 193 5.74 17.02 -19.99
C ASN A 193 4.53 16.68 -19.11
N PRO A 194 3.61 17.63 -18.87
CA PRO A 194 2.47 17.39 -17.99
C PRO A 194 1.59 16.26 -18.53
N LEU A 195 1.02 15.49 -17.63
CA LEU A 195 0.00 14.48 -17.96
C LEU A 195 -1.29 15.19 -18.43
N PRO A 196 -2.06 14.60 -19.36
CA PRO A 196 -3.31 15.15 -19.86
C PRO A 196 -4.40 15.27 -18.80
#